data_47d5370358506f95d257538a6aa91d8f
#
_entry.id   47d5370358506f95d257538a6aa91d8f
#
_cell.length_a   1.000
_cell.length_b   1.000
_cell.length_c   1.000
_cell.angle_alpha   90.00
_cell.angle_beta   90.00
_cell.angle_gamma   90.00
#
_symmetry.space_group_name_H-M   'P 1'
#
loop_
_entity.id
_entity.type
_entity.pdbx_description
1 polymer ?
#
loop_
_entity_poly.entity_id
_entity_poly.type
_entity_poly.pdbx_seq_one_letter_code
_entity_poly.pdbx_strand_id
1 'polypeptide(L)'
;MDASTAEPSAAPTVTRHLRITGRVQGVGYRYHLAQEARRLCVVGWVRNRSDGSVEALVHGPQVDVETLITWAHHGPPLARVEGVAVTHPSAGLATSTEFEQRETV
;
A
#
# COMPACT_ATOMS: atom_id res chain seq x y z
N MET A 1 -4.62 35.47 -6.08
CA MET A 1 -4.52 34.81 -5.86
C MET A 1 -4.76 33.90 -5.57
N ASP A 2 -4.62 33.66 -5.46
CA ASP A 2 -4.58 32.79 -5.27
C ASP A 2 -4.89 31.83 -4.94
N ALA A 3 -4.96 32.31 -4.66
CA ALA A 3 -5.68 31.36 -4.14
C ALA A 3 -5.48 30.05 -4.52
N SER A 4 -5.28 29.95 -5.58
CA SER A 4 -5.10 28.70 -6.11
C SER A 4 -4.32 27.87 -5.25
N THR A 5 -3.67 28.46 -4.51
CA THR A 5 -2.84 27.76 -3.84
C THR A 5 -3.41 26.88 -2.91
N ALA A 6 -4.51 27.04 -2.58
CA ALA A 6 -5.00 26.21 -1.59
C ALA A 6 -5.16 24.86 -2.02
N GLU A 7 -4.76 24.62 -3.09
CA GLU A 7 -5.08 23.44 -3.62
C GLU A 7 -4.45 22.24 -3.18
N PRO A 8 -3.71 22.16 -2.17
CA PRO A 8 -3.24 20.85 -1.75
C PRO A 8 -4.38 19.92 -1.57
N SER A 9 -5.50 20.44 -1.19
CA SER A 9 -6.63 19.56 -1.00
C SER A 9 -7.14 19.04 -2.30
N ALA A 10 -6.66 19.57 -3.39
CA ALA A 10 -7.11 19.11 -4.68
C ALA A 10 -6.24 17.99 -5.22
N ALA A 11 -5.27 17.54 -4.48
CA ALA A 11 -4.45 16.43 -4.93
C ALA A 11 -5.31 15.20 -5.17
N PRO A 12 -5.13 14.50 -6.27
CA PRO A 12 -5.95 13.32 -6.54
C PRO A 12 -5.67 12.22 -5.54
N THR A 13 -6.72 11.47 -5.24
CA THR A 13 -6.56 10.25 -4.47
C THR A 13 -6.67 9.09 -5.43
N VAL A 14 -5.95 8.03 -5.12
CA VAL A 14 -5.94 6.85 -5.97
C VAL A 14 -6.08 5.60 -5.12
N THR A 15 -6.54 4.52 -5.74
CA THR A 15 -6.61 3.21 -5.12
C THR A 15 -5.78 2.27 -5.98
N ARG A 16 -4.95 1.47 -5.35
CA ARG A 16 -4.12 0.50 -6.06
C ARG A 16 -4.16 -0.83 -5.34
N HIS A 17 -4.14 -1.90 -6.12
CA HIS A 17 -4.05 -3.25 -5.58
C HIS A 17 -2.64 -3.75 -5.86
N LEU A 18 -1.97 -4.28 -4.87
CA LEU A 18 -0.59 -4.74 -4.97
C LEU A 18 -0.51 -6.23 -4.71
N ARG A 19 0.28 -6.93 -5.53
CA ARG A 19 0.62 -8.31 -5.27
C ARG A 19 2.13 -8.39 -5.23
N ILE A 20 2.69 -8.73 -4.09
CA ILE A 20 4.13 -8.72 -3.87
C ILE A 20 4.61 -10.16 -3.82
N THR A 21 5.61 -10.49 -4.63
CA THR A 21 6.15 -11.84 -4.70
C THR A 21 7.62 -11.83 -4.33
N GLY A 22 8.14 -13.02 -3.98
CA GLY A 22 9.50 -13.20 -3.55
C GLY A 22 9.52 -13.71 -2.11
N ARG A 23 10.61 -13.46 -1.40
CA ARG A 23 10.70 -13.84 -0.01
C ARG A 23 10.11 -12.72 0.83
N VAL A 24 8.81 -12.78 1.02
CA VAL A 24 8.05 -11.67 1.64
C VAL A 24 7.20 -12.13 2.82
N GLN A 25 7.19 -13.43 3.13
CA GLN A 25 6.51 -13.92 4.34
C GLN A 25 7.55 -14.42 5.33
N GLY A 26 7.25 -14.29 6.61
CA GLY A 26 8.16 -14.70 7.66
C GLY A 26 9.31 -13.73 7.87
N VAL A 27 9.24 -12.55 7.29
CA VAL A 27 10.29 -11.53 7.37
C VAL A 27 9.76 -10.19 7.88
N GLY A 28 8.50 -10.16 8.36
CA GLY A 28 7.91 -8.94 8.90
C GLY A 28 7.37 -8.00 7.83
N TYR A 29 7.18 -8.47 6.62
CA TYR A 29 6.77 -7.61 5.50
C TYR A 29 5.42 -6.94 5.78
N ARG A 30 4.41 -7.72 6.17
CA ARG A 30 3.07 -7.20 6.46
C ARG A 30 3.11 -6.11 7.52
N TYR A 31 3.82 -6.38 8.61
CA TYR A 31 3.92 -5.44 9.72
C TYR A 31 4.57 -4.13 9.26
N HIS A 32 5.68 -4.23 8.57
CA HIS A 32 6.41 -3.03 8.16
C HIS A 32 5.67 -2.24 7.09
N LEU A 33 4.98 -2.93 6.18
CA LEU A 33 4.17 -2.23 5.17
C LEU A 33 3.05 -1.45 5.85
N ALA A 34 2.40 -2.06 6.85
CA ALA A 34 1.34 -1.37 7.59
C ALA A 34 1.89 -0.14 8.32
N GLN A 35 3.09 -0.24 8.88
CA GLN A 35 3.70 0.90 9.55
C GLN A 35 3.98 2.04 8.56
N GLU A 36 4.50 1.72 7.38
CA GLU A 36 4.75 2.73 6.36
C GLU A 36 3.45 3.37 5.89
N ALA A 37 2.42 2.57 5.68
CA ALA A 37 1.13 3.10 5.24
C ALA A 37 0.57 4.08 6.28
N ARG A 38 0.67 3.72 7.54
CA ARG A 38 0.18 4.59 8.62
C ARG A 38 0.98 5.87 8.70
N ARG A 39 2.27 5.80 8.52
CA ARG A 39 3.12 6.98 8.53
C ARG A 39 2.73 7.93 7.39
N LEU A 40 2.33 7.38 6.26
CA LEU A 40 1.94 8.16 5.09
C LEU A 40 0.45 8.52 5.09
N CYS A 41 -0.29 8.08 6.10
CA CYS A 41 -1.74 8.27 6.17
C CYS A 41 -2.47 7.62 4.98
N VAL A 42 -1.93 6.53 4.48
CA VAL A 42 -2.58 5.72 3.45
C VAL A 42 -3.45 4.70 4.16
N VAL A 43 -4.67 4.49 3.66
CA VAL A 43 -5.62 3.54 4.26
C VAL A 43 -5.72 2.29 3.39
N GLY A 44 -6.31 1.23 3.92
CA GLY A 44 -6.47 -0.02 3.20
C GLY A 44 -6.13 -1.21 4.06
N TRP A 45 -5.52 -2.22 3.46
CA TRP A 45 -5.20 -3.44 4.20
C TRP A 45 -4.05 -4.19 3.52
N VAL A 46 -3.44 -5.09 4.29
CA VAL A 46 -2.39 -5.98 3.78
C VAL A 46 -2.60 -7.36 4.41
N ARG A 47 -2.37 -8.41 3.63
CA ARG A 47 -2.48 -9.78 4.12
C ARG A 47 -1.51 -10.68 3.37
N ASN A 48 -1.15 -11.80 4.02
CA ASN A 48 -0.40 -12.85 3.35
C ASN A 48 -1.38 -13.73 2.58
N ARG A 49 -0.91 -14.38 1.55
CA ARG A 49 -1.71 -15.37 0.82
C ARG A 49 -1.04 -16.73 0.94
N SER A 50 -1.85 -17.78 0.79
CA SER A 50 -1.35 -19.13 0.95
C SER A 50 -0.31 -19.50 -0.11
N ASP A 51 -0.25 -18.78 -1.22
CA ASP A 51 0.74 -19.05 -2.26
C ASP A 51 2.10 -18.41 -1.99
N GLY A 52 2.29 -17.79 -0.82
CA GLY A 52 3.55 -17.17 -0.44
C GLY A 52 3.63 -15.68 -0.74
N SER A 53 2.68 -15.14 -1.47
CA SER A 53 2.70 -13.72 -1.80
C SER A 53 2.07 -12.88 -0.69
N VAL A 54 2.26 -11.57 -0.79
CA VAL A 54 1.58 -10.59 0.06
C VAL A 54 0.68 -9.77 -0.84
N GLU A 55 -0.50 -9.49 -0.37
CA GLU A 55 -1.50 -8.73 -1.12
C GLU A 55 -1.88 -7.50 -0.32
N ALA A 56 -2.04 -6.37 -0.97
CA ALA A 56 -2.44 -5.14 -0.29
C ALA A 56 -3.37 -4.32 -1.16
N LEU A 57 -4.30 -3.64 -0.52
CA LEU A 57 -5.12 -2.62 -1.17
C LEU A 57 -4.77 -1.32 -0.48
N VAL A 58 -4.37 -0.31 -1.25
CA VAL A 58 -3.89 0.95 -0.69
C VAL A 58 -4.66 2.10 -1.33
N HIS A 59 -5.02 3.08 -0.52
CA HIS A 59 -5.83 4.21 -0.97
C HIS A 59 -5.38 5.48 -0.26
N GLY A 60 -5.23 6.55 -0.99
CA GLY A 60 -4.85 7.83 -0.42
C GLY A 60 -4.37 8.79 -1.49
N PRO A 61 -3.77 9.90 -1.08
CA PRO A 61 -3.21 10.84 -2.05
C PRO A 61 -2.19 10.15 -2.94
N GLN A 62 -2.22 10.46 -4.20
CA GLN A 62 -1.39 9.75 -5.18
C GLN A 62 0.08 9.75 -4.82
N VAL A 63 0.62 10.86 -4.36
CA VAL A 63 2.03 10.94 -4.03
C VAL A 63 2.38 9.99 -2.87
N ASP A 64 1.49 9.86 -1.92
CA ASP A 64 1.73 8.98 -0.77
C ASP A 64 1.59 7.52 -1.15
N VAL A 65 0.63 7.20 -1.99
CA VAL A 65 0.47 5.83 -2.49
C VAL A 65 1.69 5.44 -3.31
N GLU A 66 2.20 6.34 -4.13
CA GLU A 66 3.38 6.04 -4.93
C GLU A 66 4.62 5.86 -4.06
N THR A 67 4.73 6.64 -2.99
CA THR A 67 5.82 6.46 -2.04
C THR A 67 5.74 5.09 -1.37
N LEU A 68 4.54 4.67 -1.00
CA LEU A 68 4.35 3.37 -0.40
C LEU A 68 4.68 2.23 -1.38
N ILE A 69 4.31 2.39 -2.64
CA ILE A 69 4.62 1.39 -3.66
C ILE A 69 6.14 1.30 -3.87
N THR A 70 6.83 2.44 -3.85
CA THR A 70 8.28 2.43 -3.96
C THR A 70 8.89 1.66 -2.79
N TRP A 71 8.38 1.88 -1.58
CA TRP A 71 8.83 1.11 -0.42
C TRP A 71 8.55 -0.37 -0.61
N ALA A 72 7.40 -0.70 -1.19
CA ALA A 72 7.00 -2.11 -1.37
C ALA A 72 8.00 -2.89 -2.22
N HIS A 73 8.67 -2.23 -3.16
CA HIS A 73 9.68 -2.88 -3.98
C HIS A 73 10.93 -3.27 -3.20
N HIS A 74 11.15 -2.67 -2.04
CA HIS A 74 12.31 -2.97 -1.21
C HIS A 74 11.95 -3.86 -0.03
N GLY A 75 10.90 -3.51 0.68
CA GLY A 75 10.47 -4.23 1.87
C GLY A 75 11.45 -4.04 3.03
N PRO A 76 11.22 -4.78 4.11
CA PRO A 76 12.12 -4.72 5.28
C PRO A 76 13.44 -5.44 4.99
N PRO A 77 14.43 -5.30 5.84
CA PRO A 77 15.78 -5.78 5.54
C PRO A 77 15.90 -7.26 5.18
N LEU A 78 15.06 -8.11 5.73
CA LEU A 78 15.16 -9.55 5.46
C LEU A 78 14.35 -9.98 4.26
N ALA A 79 13.58 -9.08 3.65
CA ALA A 79 12.77 -9.43 2.51
C ALA A 79 13.59 -9.43 1.23
N ARG A 80 13.16 -10.24 0.27
CA ARG A 80 13.70 -10.23 -1.08
C ARG A 80 12.53 -10.15 -2.03
N VAL A 81 12.22 -8.95 -2.46
CA VAL A 81 11.08 -8.70 -3.32
C VAL A 81 11.49 -8.99 -4.77
N GLU A 82 10.75 -9.91 -5.40
CA GLU A 82 11.00 -10.25 -6.79
C GLU A 82 10.11 -9.44 -7.72
N GLY A 83 8.93 -9.08 -7.28
CA GLY A 83 8.05 -8.28 -8.10
C GLY A 83 6.93 -7.68 -7.30
N VAL A 84 6.41 -6.57 -7.80
CA VAL A 84 5.22 -5.93 -7.26
C VAL A 84 4.29 -5.69 -8.44
N ALA A 85 3.20 -6.43 -8.50
CA ALA A 85 2.20 -6.23 -9.56
C ALA A 85 1.20 -5.21 -9.05
N VAL A 86 1.05 -4.12 -9.77
CA VAL A 86 0.15 -3.03 -9.39
C VAL A 86 -1.02 -3.01 -10.34
N THR A 87 -2.23 -3.06 -9.81
CA THR A 87 -3.42 -2.91 -10.63
C THR A 87 -4.27 -1.77 -10.11
N HIS A 88 -5.19 -1.32 -10.95
CA HIS A 88 -6.02 -0.15 -10.66
C HIS A 88 -7.47 -0.60 -10.52
N PRO A 89 -7.89 -0.97 -9.31
CA PRO A 89 -9.24 -1.45 -9.11
C PRO A 89 -10.26 -0.33 -9.26
N SER A 90 -11.50 -0.71 -9.46
CA SER A 90 -12.57 0.25 -9.57
C SER A 90 -12.74 1.02 -8.28
N ALA A 91 -13.30 2.20 -8.39
CA ALA A 91 -13.57 3.02 -7.23
C ALA A 91 -14.51 2.29 -6.28
N GLY A 92 -14.40 2.59 -5.02
CA GLY A 92 -15.32 2.03 -4.03
C GLY A 92 -14.85 0.80 -3.32
N LEU A 93 -13.70 0.25 -3.69
CA LEU A 93 -13.21 -0.92 -3.01
C LEU A 93 -12.51 -0.61 -1.70
N ALA A 94 -11.98 0.57 -1.55
CA ALA A 94 -11.29 0.94 -0.34
C ALA A 94 -12.25 1.68 0.56
N THR A 95 -12.79 0.98 1.53
CA THR A 95 -13.76 1.58 2.44
C THR A 95 -13.21 1.77 3.84
N SER A 96 -11.99 1.35 4.07
CA SER A 96 -11.39 1.46 5.38
C SER A 96 -11.00 2.88 5.71
N THR A 97 -11.04 3.25 6.98
CA THR A 97 -10.57 4.57 7.40
C THR A 97 -9.19 4.47 8.04
N GLU A 98 -8.63 3.29 8.08
CA GLU A 98 -7.29 3.07 8.63
C GLU A 98 -6.60 2.00 7.82
N PHE A 99 -5.37 1.71 8.16
CA PHE A 99 -4.65 0.63 7.50
C PHE A 99 -4.67 -0.60 8.39
N GLU A 100 -5.17 -1.70 7.88
CA GLU A 100 -5.36 -2.95 8.63
C GLU A 100 -4.40 -4.03 8.17
N GLN A 101 -3.92 -4.78 9.14
CA GLN A 101 -3.15 -5.97 8.86
C GLN A 101 -4.11 -7.15 9.03
N ARG A 102 -4.34 -7.91 7.98
CA ARG A 102 -5.36 -8.96 7.96
C ARG A 102 -4.74 -10.33 7.96
N GLU A 103 -5.58 -11.33 8.25
CA GLU A 103 -5.15 -12.71 8.31
C GLU A 103 -4.87 -13.27 6.92
N THR A 104 -4.08 -14.34 6.90
CA THR A 104 -3.71 -15.02 5.66
C THR A 104 -4.92 -15.69 5.01
N VAL A 105 -4.99 -15.64 3.72
CA VAL A 105 -6.05 -16.28 2.95
C VAL A 105 -5.50 -17.22 1.90
#